data_da3c624b4ddb6c077555a83c5f4e2cb7
#
_entry.id   da3c624b4ddb6c077555a83c5f4e2cb7
#
_cell.length_a   1.000
_cell.length_b   1.000
_cell.length_c   1.000
_cell.angle_alpha   90.00
_cell.angle_beta   90.00
_cell.angle_gamma   90.00
#
_symmetry.space_group_name_H-M   'P 1'
#
loop_
_entity.id
_entity.type
_entity.pdbx_description
1 polymer ?
#
loop_
_entity_poly.entity_id
_entity_poly.type
_entity_poly.pdbx_seq_one_letter_code
_entity_poly.pdbx_strand_id
1 'polypeptide(L)'
;MGMSSSQARLLNLTARMHQIEYKAAKLEAMKLQMANESSRVYETYLEAIDKSKIQIKRLSTDGTIDYVDATYNTLLNDGYRLSSSGAIAVTQADIDFFNADADKNAVEFACLKSGFAVKNGNFLTLANDSTQYLAFDANGLKSLAAAGKNIVLMDDIQVSSSLGTLKGSLNGNGHTIKATGSSGIFSTINGGSVKNLNIDANIKGLGTVGALVNTTTGNVKLENISVSGKIESTSNTGGLIGQNNSGTITINNIYTGVNIKSSGGAGGVVGVNNNGKLDVDNITGNVTINSKDPSGGILGNTWGPEINNISNCNIGADITVTNGVAGGIVGMAWDSIYADNCYVSGNISSNSNNSYASAGGIYGGWGANTSKGNGQAGISNCYTDVTLTATASKPSDESTGDIGGLIWSTNGTHYIKNCASSNGTTFADLESTNHNMTFTEAANINSVKQNVQNVGNTQNPTTEYNPETAPNYTNYLEIGQAIASGNYFLVDGKEDNNEWLTNMVNNGSIILEKPDNDGNYYDTSVATDTNLQEVSDESVIRKAEAKYEADMKKIDNKDRKYDTDLAALDTERNALKEEMETLKTVAKENVERTFKLFG
;
A
#
# COMPACT_ATOMS: atom_id res chain seq x y z
N MET A 1 -50.71 -99.69 19.07
CA MET A 1 -50.36 -98.32 19.59
C MET A 1 -48.91 -97.90 19.35
N GLY A 2 -48.03 -98.75 18.81
CA GLY A 2 -46.63 -98.40 18.59
C GLY A 2 -46.30 -97.52 17.33
N MET A 3 -47.06 -97.61 16.20
CA MET A 3 -46.73 -96.95 14.96
C MET A 3 -47.01 -95.43 14.99
N SER A 4 -48.13 -94.97 15.54
CA SER A 4 -48.46 -93.55 15.65
C SER A 4 -47.48 -92.73 16.56
N SER A 5 -46.99 -93.40 17.64
CA SER A 5 -46.00 -92.81 18.54
C SER A 5 -44.64 -92.66 17.87
N SER A 6 -44.20 -93.67 17.05
CA SER A 6 -42.92 -93.58 16.31
C SER A 6 -42.98 -92.57 15.17
N GLN A 7 -44.12 -92.44 14.53
CA GLN A 7 -44.30 -91.37 13.47
C GLN A 7 -44.33 -89.99 14.08
N ALA A 8 -45.03 -89.78 15.22
CA ALA A 8 -45.05 -88.49 15.91
C ALA A 8 -43.61 -88.04 16.40
N ARG A 9 -42.86 -89.08 16.95
CA ARG A 9 -41.48 -88.83 17.36
C ARG A 9 -40.55 -88.51 16.18
N LEU A 10 -40.73 -89.22 15.01
CA LEU A 10 -39.95 -88.93 13.81
C LEU A 10 -40.24 -87.53 13.29
N LEU A 11 -41.55 -87.12 13.28
CA LEU A 11 -41.92 -85.74 12.86
C LEU A 11 -41.31 -84.70 13.75
N ASN A 12 -41.25 -84.90 15.10
CA ASN A 12 -40.63 -84.00 16.02
C ASN A 12 -39.11 -83.89 15.80
N LEU A 13 -38.44 -85.02 15.56
CA LEU A 13 -37.01 -85.05 15.24
C LEU A 13 -36.70 -84.37 13.92
N THR A 14 -37.56 -84.55 12.89
CA THR A 14 -37.42 -83.86 11.62
C THR A 14 -37.59 -82.34 11.76
N ALA A 15 -38.58 -81.90 12.54
CA ALA A 15 -38.78 -80.49 12.83
C ALA A 15 -37.55 -79.88 13.59
N ARG A 16 -37.01 -80.64 14.53
CA ARG A 16 -35.80 -80.22 15.28
C ARG A 16 -34.56 -80.21 14.36
N MET A 17 -34.43 -81.14 13.43
CA MET A 17 -33.37 -81.17 12.43
C MET A 17 -33.41 -79.90 11.59
N HIS A 18 -34.59 -79.52 11.04
CA HIS A 18 -34.76 -78.32 10.25
C HIS A 18 -34.48 -77.03 11.03
N GLN A 19 -34.80 -77.02 12.35
CA GLN A 19 -34.43 -75.90 13.22
C GLN A 19 -32.92 -75.75 13.39
N ILE A 20 -32.19 -76.86 13.49
CA ILE A 20 -30.72 -76.89 13.60
C ILE A 20 -30.10 -76.44 12.27
N GLU A 21 -30.57 -76.98 11.14
CA GLU A 21 -30.13 -76.59 9.79
C GLU A 21 -30.36 -75.09 9.54
N TYR A 22 -31.53 -74.57 9.92
CA TYR A 22 -31.79 -73.12 9.84
C TYR A 22 -30.85 -72.28 10.72
N LYS A 23 -30.58 -72.73 11.96
CA LYS A 23 -29.64 -72.03 12.86
C LYS A 23 -28.21 -72.09 12.32
N ALA A 24 -27.77 -73.21 11.77
CA ALA A 24 -26.46 -73.36 11.18
C ALA A 24 -26.30 -72.44 9.92
N ALA A 25 -27.28 -72.47 9.00
CA ALA A 25 -27.28 -71.57 7.85
C ALA A 25 -27.27 -70.09 8.23
N LYS A 26 -27.99 -69.74 9.31
CA LYS A 26 -27.96 -68.36 9.84
C LYS A 26 -26.57 -67.98 10.40
N LEU A 27 -25.90 -68.88 11.14
CA LEU A 27 -24.56 -68.66 11.63
C LEU A 27 -23.52 -68.57 10.52
N GLU A 28 -23.61 -69.39 9.47
CA GLU A 28 -22.77 -69.32 8.26
C GLU A 28 -22.95 -67.99 7.53
N ALA A 29 -24.22 -67.53 7.37
CA ALA A 29 -24.49 -66.20 6.81
C ALA A 29 -23.88 -65.07 7.66
N MET A 30 -23.92 -65.19 9.00
CA MET A 30 -23.29 -64.25 9.91
C MET A 30 -21.75 -64.27 9.80
N LYS A 31 -21.13 -65.43 9.56
CA LYS A 31 -19.67 -65.55 9.29
C LYS A 31 -19.30 -64.90 8.00
N LEU A 32 -20.09 -65.06 6.92
CA LEU A 32 -19.86 -64.39 5.67
C LEU A 32 -19.96 -62.86 5.82
N GLN A 33 -20.93 -62.37 6.59
CA GLN A 33 -21.08 -60.96 6.89
C GLN A 33 -19.88 -60.41 7.69
N MET A 34 -19.33 -61.21 8.64
CA MET A 34 -18.10 -60.85 9.38
C MET A 34 -16.86 -60.79 8.46
N ALA A 35 -16.73 -61.67 7.49
CA ALA A 35 -15.64 -61.60 6.53
C ALA A 35 -15.69 -60.26 5.73
N ASN A 36 -16.88 -59.81 5.35
CA ASN A 36 -17.06 -58.47 4.73
C ASN A 36 -16.73 -57.33 5.70
N GLU A 37 -17.10 -57.46 6.98
CA GLU A 37 -16.79 -56.50 8.04
C GLU A 37 -15.25 -56.41 8.25
N SER A 38 -14.57 -57.57 8.26
CA SER A 38 -13.10 -57.63 8.35
C SER A 38 -12.42 -56.94 7.17
N SER A 39 -12.88 -57.18 5.94
CA SER A 39 -12.34 -56.50 4.77
C SER A 39 -12.51 -54.99 4.86
N ARG A 40 -13.69 -54.51 5.29
CA ARG A 40 -13.95 -53.08 5.46
C ARG A 40 -13.07 -52.45 6.58
N VAL A 41 -12.85 -53.17 7.69
CA VAL A 41 -11.97 -52.71 8.75
C VAL A 41 -10.52 -52.60 8.22
N TYR A 42 -10.08 -53.55 7.41
CA TYR A 42 -8.77 -53.53 6.79
C TYR A 42 -8.63 -52.40 5.76
N GLU A 43 -9.62 -52.18 4.89
CA GLU A 43 -9.64 -51.08 3.94
C GLU A 43 -9.55 -49.71 4.65
N THR A 44 -10.31 -49.52 5.73
CA THR A 44 -10.23 -48.29 6.56
C THR A 44 -8.84 -48.08 7.18
N TYR A 45 -8.17 -49.16 7.56
CA TYR A 45 -6.80 -49.10 8.07
C TYR A 45 -5.81 -48.72 6.95
N LEU A 46 -5.94 -49.30 5.76
CA LEU A 46 -5.10 -48.94 4.61
C LEU A 46 -5.25 -47.47 4.21
N GLU A 47 -6.49 -46.99 4.16
CA GLU A 47 -6.75 -45.56 3.90
C GLU A 47 -6.09 -44.63 4.92
N ALA A 48 -5.97 -45.08 6.17
CA ALA A 48 -5.30 -44.29 7.22
C ALA A 48 -3.78 -44.31 7.11
N ILE A 49 -3.18 -45.41 6.62
CA ILE A 49 -1.71 -45.50 6.41
C ILE A 49 -1.26 -44.55 5.31
N ASP A 50 -2.10 -44.30 4.31
CA ASP A 50 -1.81 -43.38 3.20
C ASP A 50 -2.03 -41.90 3.57
N LYS A 51 -2.48 -41.62 4.81
CA LYS A 51 -2.66 -40.23 5.26
C LYS A 51 -1.30 -39.57 5.49
N SER A 52 -1.12 -38.45 4.81
CA SER A 52 0.02 -37.57 4.97
C SER A 52 -0.40 -36.23 5.56
N LYS A 53 0.57 -35.47 6.01
CA LYS A 53 0.42 -34.11 6.45
C LYS A 53 1.57 -33.24 5.96
N ILE A 54 1.25 -32.00 5.62
CA ILE A 54 2.24 -30.97 5.28
C ILE A 54 2.71 -30.32 6.56
N GLN A 55 4.01 -30.14 6.68
CA GLN A 55 4.66 -29.44 7.78
C GLN A 55 5.52 -28.31 7.27
N ILE A 56 5.63 -27.25 8.07
CA ILE A 56 6.49 -26.11 7.82
C ILE A 56 7.65 -26.09 8.81
N LYS A 57 8.84 -25.80 8.30
CA LYS A 57 10.08 -25.68 9.04
C LYS A 57 10.09 -24.41 9.87
N ARG A 58 10.41 -24.53 11.16
CA ARG A 58 10.62 -23.41 12.06
C ARG A 58 11.96 -23.49 12.75
N LEU A 59 12.58 -22.34 12.95
CA LEU A 59 13.76 -22.21 13.77
C LEU A 59 13.33 -21.89 15.19
N SER A 60 13.61 -22.80 16.12
CA SER A 60 13.37 -22.60 17.55
C SER A 60 14.33 -21.58 18.14
N THR A 61 13.98 -21.01 19.28
CA THR A 61 14.79 -19.98 19.99
C THR A 61 16.17 -20.48 20.43
N ASP A 62 16.35 -21.80 20.53
CA ASP A 62 17.61 -22.46 20.85
C ASP A 62 18.48 -22.78 19.62
N GLY A 63 18.02 -22.42 18.42
CA GLY A 63 18.71 -22.66 17.15
C GLY A 63 18.43 -24.04 16.55
N THR A 64 17.56 -24.87 17.15
CA THR A 64 17.12 -26.12 16.56
C THR A 64 16.08 -25.91 15.47
N ILE A 65 16.05 -26.82 14.51
CA ILE A 65 15.05 -26.83 13.44
C ILE A 65 13.92 -27.77 13.86
N ASP A 66 12.73 -27.23 14.05
CA ASP A 66 11.51 -27.98 14.27
C ASP A 66 10.59 -27.89 13.05
N TYR A 67 9.73 -28.91 12.89
CA TYR A 67 8.67 -28.90 11.91
C TYR A 67 7.32 -28.90 12.62
N VAL A 68 6.49 -27.94 12.28
CA VAL A 68 5.13 -27.81 12.80
C VAL A 68 4.12 -28.10 11.70
N ASP A 69 2.95 -28.58 12.07
CA ASP A 69 1.88 -28.88 11.12
C ASP A 69 1.48 -27.58 10.38
N ALA A 70 1.51 -27.63 9.05
CA ALA A 70 1.10 -26.51 8.22
C ALA A 70 -0.42 -26.32 8.32
N THR A 71 -0.83 -25.14 8.69
CA THR A 71 -2.23 -24.69 8.75
C THR A 71 -2.31 -23.32 8.09
N TYR A 72 -3.51 -22.81 7.81
CA TYR A 72 -3.65 -21.44 7.31
C TYR A 72 -2.91 -20.44 8.22
N ASN A 73 -3.14 -20.51 9.53
CA ASN A 73 -2.50 -19.59 10.47
C ASN A 73 -0.98 -19.74 10.53
N THR A 74 -0.45 -20.97 10.53
CA THR A 74 1.01 -21.16 10.57
C THR A 74 1.68 -20.69 9.29
N LEU A 75 1.08 -20.96 8.13
CA LEU A 75 1.56 -20.52 6.83
C LEU A 75 1.50 -19.00 6.69
N LEU A 76 0.37 -18.37 7.07
CA LEU A 76 0.22 -16.92 7.07
C LEU A 76 1.31 -16.23 7.92
N ASN A 77 1.57 -16.75 9.12
CA ASN A 77 2.60 -16.21 10.01
C ASN A 77 4.03 -16.34 9.45
N ASP A 78 4.27 -17.33 8.62
CA ASP A 78 5.55 -17.55 7.95
C ASP A 78 5.60 -16.91 6.54
N GLY A 79 4.64 -16.03 6.24
CA GLY A 79 4.60 -15.23 5.01
C GLY A 79 3.99 -15.93 3.79
N TYR A 80 3.47 -17.15 3.94
CA TYR A 80 2.79 -17.84 2.85
C TYR A 80 1.35 -17.33 2.68
N ARG A 81 0.83 -17.53 1.48
CA ARG A 81 -0.55 -17.23 1.10
C ARG A 81 -1.19 -18.47 0.46
N LEU A 82 -2.48 -18.63 0.67
CA LEU A 82 -3.28 -19.65 0.00
C LEU A 82 -4.11 -18.99 -1.09
N SER A 83 -4.05 -19.53 -2.29
CA SER A 83 -4.88 -19.09 -3.41
C SER A 83 -5.67 -20.26 -4.03
N SER A 84 -6.78 -19.91 -4.67
CA SER A 84 -7.59 -20.84 -5.45
C SER A 84 -8.22 -20.12 -6.62
N SER A 85 -7.88 -20.51 -7.84
CA SER A 85 -8.39 -19.88 -9.07
C SER A 85 -8.19 -18.34 -9.10
N GLY A 86 -7.10 -17.86 -8.49
CA GLY A 86 -6.78 -16.44 -8.39
C GLY A 86 -7.47 -15.69 -7.24
N ALA A 87 -8.34 -16.34 -6.47
CA ALA A 87 -8.89 -15.79 -5.23
C ALA A 87 -7.97 -16.10 -4.05
N ILE A 88 -7.91 -15.20 -3.08
CA ILE A 88 -7.05 -15.31 -1.88
C ILE A 88 -7.87 -15.83 -0.70
N ALA A 89 -7.26 -16.70 0.11
CA ALA A 89 -7.86 -17.19 1.34
C ALA A 89 -7.95 -16.08 2.40
N VAL A 90 -9.14 -15.92 2.99
CA VAL A 90 -9.38 -14.96 4.08
C VAL A 90 -10.26 -15.58 5.16
N THR A 91 -10.20 -15.03 6.37
CA THR A 91 -11.12 -15.39 7.44
C THR A 91 -12.29 -14.40 7.53
N GLN A 92 -13.41 -14.82 8.11
CA GLN A 92 -14.52 -13.90 8.39
C GLN A 92 -14.09 -12.77 9.34
N ALA A 93 -13.18 -13.07 10.26
CA ALA A 93 -12.60 -12.08 11.17
C ALA A 93 -11.83 -10.98 10.42
N ASP A 94 -11.12 -11.32 9.33
CA ASP A 94 -10.44 -10.33 8.48
C ASP A 94 -11.44 -9.47 7.73
N ILE A 95 -12.50 -10.08 7.20
CA ILE A 95 -13.59 -9.36 6.52
C ILE A 95 -14.30 -8.41 7.49
N ASP A 96 -14.64 -8.87 8.68
CA ASP A 96 -15.31 -8.05 9.70
C ASP A 96 -14.42 -6.89 10.15
N PHE A 97 -13.12 -7.15 10.32
CA PHE A 97 -12.15 -6.13 10.68
C PHE A 97 -12.00 -5.08 9.57
N PHE A 98 -11.86 -5.50 8.31
CA PHE A 98 -11.78 -4.60 7.15
C PHE A 98 -13.05 -3.77 6.97
N ASN A 99 -14.23 -4.38 7.13
CA ASN A 99 -15.52 -3.69 6.98
C ASN A 99 -15.90 -2.81 8.17
N ALA A 100 -15.22 -2.96 9.33
CA ALA A 100 -15.39 -2.07 10.47
C ALA A 100 -14.80 -0.67 10.22
N ASP A 101 -13.86 -0.56 9.28
CA ASP A 101 -13.35 0.72 8.80
C ASP A 101 -14.32 1.33 7.77
N ALA A 102 -14.66 2.61 7.96
CA ALA A 102 -15.59 3.33 7.08
C ALA A 102 -15.00 3.55 5.67
N ASP A 103 -13.71 3.75 5.57
CA ASP A 103 -13.01 4.09 4.34
C ASP A 103 -12.48 2.84 3.60
N LYS A 104 -12.51 1.66 4.27
CA LYS A 104 -12.13 0.34 3.70
C LYS A 104 -10.78 0.37 2.98
N ASN A 105 -9.79 0.94 3.65
CA ASN A 105 -8.45 1.11 3.10
C ASN A 105 -7.58 -0.14 3.35
N ALA A 106 -7.07 -0.75 2.28
CA ALA A 106 -6.25 -1.96 2.38
C ALA A 106 -4.88 -1.71 3.03
N VAL A 107 -4.29 -0.52 2.84
CA VAL A 107 -3.01 -0.13 3.45
C VAL A 107 -3.18 0.05 4.96
N GLU A 108 -4.26 0.71 5.40
CA GLU A 108 -4.60 0.83 6.82
C GLU A 108 -4.79 -0.54 7.47
N PHE A 109 -5.59 -1.40 6.83
CA PHE A 109 -5.79 -2.79 7.26
C PHE A 109 -4.46 -3.52 7.45
N ALA A 110 -3.57 -3.47 6.46
CA ALA A 110 -2.28 -4.11 6.49
C ALA A 110 -1.36 -3.55 7.58
N CYS A 111 -1.31 -2.23 7.76
CA CYS A 111 -0.54 -1.58 8.82
C CYS A 111 -0.99 -2.02 10.22
N LEU A 112 -2.30 -2.15 10.44
CA LEU A 112 -2.85 -2.60 11.72
C LEU A 112 -2.60 -4.09 11.96
N LYS A 113 -2.83 -4.93 10.96
CA LYS A 113 -2.67 -6.39 11.08
C LYS A 113 -1.22 -6.81 11.23
N SER A 114 -0.28 -6.13 10.57
CA SER A 114 1.16 -6.35 10.70
C SER A 114 1.76 -5.79 11.98
N GLY A 115 1.01 -4.98 12.73
CA GLY A 115 1.52 -4.30 13.93
C GLY A 115 2.42 -3.09 13.64
N PHE A 116 2.49 -2.61 12.40
CA PHE A 116 3.17 -1.37 12.06
C PHE A 116 2.47 -0.16 12.66
N ALA A 117 1.14 -0.18 12.67
CA ALA A 117 0.28 0.84 13.26
C ALA A 117 -0.47 0.34 14.48
N VAL A 118 -0.79 1.26 15.40
CA VAL A 118 -1.63 0.99 16.57
C VAL A 118 -2.67 2.08 16.75
N LYS A 119 -3.82 1.72 17.33
CA LYS A 119 -4.88 2.68 17.66
C LYS A 119 -4.45 3.57 18.84
N ASN A 120 -4.57 4.88 18.66
CA ASN A 120 -4.33 5.90 19.69
C ASN A 120 -5.55 6.85 19.75
N GLY A 121 -6.52 6.51 20.58
CA GLY A 121 -7.83 7.16 20.59
C GLY A 121 -8.57 6.95 19.27
N ASN A 122 -8.95 8.05 18.62
CA ASN A 122 -9.65 8.04 17.34
C ASN A 122 -8.71 8.04 16.12
N PHE A 123 -7.41 7.98 16.35
CA PHE A 123 -6.40 8.04 15.30
C PHE A 123 -5.48 6.82 15.36
N LEU A 124 -4.68 6.66 14.32
CA LEU A 124 -3.62 5.67 14.25
C LEU A 124 -2.27 6.35 14.40
N THR A 125 -1.35 5.67 15.08
CA THR A 125 0.05 6.09 15.21
C THR A 125 0.98 4.95 14.84
N LEU A 126 2.25 5.26 14.58
CA LEU A 126 3.28 4.23 14.52
C LEU A 126 3.33 3.45 15.83
N ALA A 127 3.53 2.16 15.76
CA ALA A 127 3.64 1.31 16.95
C ALA A 127 4.87 1.66 17.82
N ASN A 128 5.96 2.11 17.18
CA ASN A 128 7.22 2.48 17.83
C ASN A 128 7.35 3.98 18.13
N ASP A 129 6.44 4.82 17.61
CA ASP A 129 6.43 6.28 17.87
C ASP A 129 5.00 6.83 17.89
N SER A 130 4.42 6.93 19.06
CA SER A 130 3.07 7.45 19.28
C SER A 130 2.90 8.95 19.00
N THR A 131 3.95 9.67 18.67
CA THR A 131 3.91 11.09 18.28
C THR A 131 3.66 11.29 16.79
N GLN A 132 3.85 10.25 15.97
CA GLN A 132 3.62 10.25 14.54
C GLN A 132 2.25 9.63 14.22
N TYR A 133 1.35 10.44 13.70
CA TYR A 133 -0.02 10.06 13.36
C TYR A 133 -0.14 9.71 11.89
N LEU A 134 -0.82 8.63 11.56
CA LEU A 134 -0.89 8.08 10.23
C LEU A 134 -2.15 8.52 9.49
N ALA A 135 -1.99 8.98 8.25
CA ALA A 135 -3.09 9.32 7.35
C ALA A 135 -3.05 8.42 6.12
N PHE A 136 -4.17 7.75 5.83
CA PHE A 136 -4.32 6.82 4.71
C PHE A 136 -5.23 7.37 3.60
N ASP A 137 -5.97 8.45 3.87
CA ASP A 137 -6.92 9.09 2.98
C ASP A 137 -7.07 10.58 3.27
N ALA A 138 -7.86 11.29 2.46
CA ALA A 138 -8.07 12.72 2.60
C ALA A 138 -8.85 13.11 3.87
N ASN A 139 -9.74 12.27 4.38
CA ASN A 139 -10.53 12.55 5.58
C ASN A 139 -9.66 12.42 6.84
N GLY A 140 -8.85 11.38 6.91
CA GLY A 140 -7.85 11.17 7.96
C GLY A 140 -6.85 12.32 8.01
N LEU A 141 -6.29 12.70 6.84
CA LEU A 141 -5.38 13.84 6.73
C LEU A 141 -6.04 15.15 7.20
N LYS A 142 -7.28 15.43 6.80
CA LYS A 142 -8.05 16.59 7.23
C LYS A 142 -8.25 16.64 8.73
N SER A 143 -8.64 15.53 9.32
CA SER A 143 -8.91 15.42 10.76
C SER A 143 -7.65 15.63 11.59
N LEU A 144 -6.53 15.03 11.18
CA LEU A 144 -5.23 15.17 11.84
C LEU A 144 -4.66 16.58 11.69
N ALA A 145 -4.79 17.19 10.50
CA ALA A 145 -4.34 18.57 10.24
C ALA A 145 -5.09 19.57 11.15
N ALA A 146 -6.40 19.44 11.25
CA ALA A 146 -7.22 20.27 12.14
C ALA A 146 -6.88 20.08 13.62
N ALA A 147 -6.50 18.85 14.01
CA ALA A 147 -6.08 18.51 15.37
C ALA A 147 -4.62 18.92 15.68
N GLY A 148 -3.88 19.47 14.72
CA GLY A 148 -2.50 19.93 14.91
C GLY A 148 -1.48 18.82 15.19
N LYS A 149 -1.67 17.66 14.57
CA LYS A 149 -0.81 16.48 14.77
C LYS A 149 0.42 16.50 13.85
N ASN A 150 1.44 15.71 14.23
CA ASN A 150 2.52 15.37 13.32
C ASN A 150 2.07 14.19 12.47
N ILE A 151 1.91 14.41 11.18
CA ILE A 151 1.23 13.50 10.27
C ILE A 151 2.24 12.83 9.35
N VAL A 152 2.11 11.54 9.19
CA VAL A 152 2.79 10.74 8.15
C VAL A 152 1.75 10.23 7.17
N LEU A 153 1.93 10.55 5.90
CA LEU A 153 1.08 10.00 4.84
C LEU A 153 1.53 8.57 4.52
N MET A 154 0.57 7.66 4.43
CA MET A 154 0.85 6.23 4.24
C MET A 154 0.34 5.68 2.92
N ASP A 155 -0.33 6.50 2.12
CA ASP A 155 -0.86 6.12 0.81
C ASP A 155 -0.96 7.35 -0.10
N ASP A 156 -1.03 7.12 -1.41
CA ASP A 156 -1.33 8.17 -2.37
C ASP A 156 -2.79 8.59 -2.24
N ILE A 157 -3.04 9.88 -2.15
CA ILE A 157 -4.40 10.38 -1.92
C ILE A 157 -4.85 11.41 -2.96
N GLN A 158 -6.15 11.48 -3.17
CA GLN A 158 -6.76 12.53 -3.98
C GLN A 158 -7.51 13.52 -3.10
N VAL A 159 -7.22 14.82 -3.31
CA VAL A 159 -7.86 15.94 -2.63
C VAL A 159 -8.60 16.79 -3.66
N SER A 160 -9.93 16.80 -3.61
CA SER A 160 -10.79 17.58 -4.52
C SER A 160 -11.32 18.88 -3.93
N SER A 161 -11.13 19.09 -2.63
CA SER A 161 -11.50 20.32 -1.92
C SER A 161 -10.51 20.56 -0.78
N SER A 162 -10.33 21.81 -0.36
CA SER A 162 -9.38 22.14 0.70
C SER A 162 -9.64 21.36 1.99
N LEU A 163 -8.56 20.83 2.58
CA LEU A 163 -8.57 20.14 3.85
C LEU A 163 -8.64 21.10 5.07
N GLY A 164 -8.66 22.43 4.83
CA GLY A 164 -8.69 23.44 5.88
C GLY A 164 -7.30 23.87 6.33
N THR A 165 -7.09 24.04 7.62
CA THR A 165 -5.83 24.56 8.18
C THR A 165 -4.92 23.43 8.66
N LEU A 166 -3.69 23.39 8.17
CA LEU A 166 -2.62 22.58 8.76
C LEU A 166 -1.99 23.37 9.93
N LYS A 167 -2.09 22.81 11.14
CA LYS A 167 -1.54 23.42 12.38
C LYS A 167 -0.31 22.68 12.92
N GLY A 168 0.00 21.51 12.40
CA GLY A 168 1.13 20.67 12.79
C GLY A 168 2.12 20.50 11.66
N SER A 169 2.68 19.31 11.54
CA SER A 169 3.58 18.96 10.44
C SER A 169 2.99 17.85 9.56
N LEU A 170 3.41 17.83 8.29
CA LEU A 170 3.10 16.77 7.34
C LEU A 170 4.41 16.22 6.75
N ASN A 171 4.65 14.95 6.97
CA ASN A 171 5.61 14.17 6.21
C ASN A 171 4.83 13.38 5.13
N GLY A 172 5.02 13.73 3.87
CA GLY A 172 4.42 13.03 2.74
C GLY A 172 4.96 11.61 2.54
N ASN A 173 6.08 11.28 3.19
CA ASN A 173 6.69 9.93 3.18
C ASN A 173 6.92 9.36 1.77
N GLY A 174 7.17 10.26 0.79
CA GLY A 174 7.35 9.89 -0.62
C GLY A 174 6.06 9.72 -1.42
N HIS A 175 4.90 9.76 -0.76
CA HIS A 175 3.61 9.62 -1.43
C HIS A 175 3.17 10.85 -2.20
N THR A 176 2.19 10.65 -3.07
CA THR A 176 1.64 11.69 -3.95
C THR A 176 0.27 12.16 -3.45
N ILE A 177 0.10 13.49 -3.36
CA ILE A 177 -1.24 14.08 -3.23
C ILE A 177 -1.66 14.63 -4.59
N LYS A 178 -2.70 14.05 -5.17
CA LYS A 178 -3.35 14.57 -6.37
C LYS A 178 -4.35 15.64 -5.98
N ALA A 179 -3.95 16.91 -6.17
CA ALA A 179 -4.76 18.07 -5.83
C ALA A 179 -5.62 18.48 -7.04
N THR A 180 -6.95 18.36 -6.90
CA THR A 180 -7.91 18.72 -7.95
C THR A 180 -8.96 19.69 -7.39
N GLY A 181 -9.68 20.38 -8.26
CA GLY A 181 -10.76 21.27 -7.84
C GLY A 181 -10.40 22.75 -7.83
N SER A 182 -10.85 23.53 -6.84
CA SER A 182 -10.79 24.99 -6.86
C SER A 182 -9.84 25.62 -5.82
N SER A 183 -9.08 24.82 -5.10
CA SER A 183 -8.21 25.26 -3.99
C SER A 183 -6.98 24.38 -3.89
N GLY A 184 -5.92 24.87 -3.26
CA GLY A 184 -4.81 24.03 -2.82
C GLY A 184 -5.22 22.98 -1.80
N ILE A 185 -4.30 22.06 -1.51
CA ILE A 185 -4.52 20.99 -0.51
C ILE A 185 -4.98 21.58 0.81
N PHE A 186 -4.32 22.62 1.29
CA PHE A 186 -4.73 23.35 2.50
C PHE A 186 -5.19 24.78 2.16
N SER A 187 -6.19 25.28 2.88
CA SER A 187 -6.54 26.70 2.81
C SER A 187 -5.47 27.56 3.47
N THR A 188 -4.94 27.09 4.60
CA THR A 188 -3.94 27.80 5.38
C THR A 188 -2.94 26.82 6.02
N ILE A 189 -1.65 27.20 6.04
CA ILE A 189 -0.66 26.60 6.95
C ILE A 189 -0.30 27.67 7.98
N ASN A 190 -0.53 27.34 9.27
CA ASN A 190 -0.26 28.25 10.38
C ASN A 190 0.93 27.74 11.21
N GLY A 191 2.12 28.06 10.75
CA GLY A 191 3.36 27.47 11.27
C GLY A 191 3.54 25.99 10.89
N GLY A 192 4.62 25.38 11.37
CA GLY A 192 4.90 23.96 11.13
C GLY A 192 5.71 23.65 9.87
N SER A 193 5.64 22.41 9.41
CA SER A 193 6.45 21.96 8.28
C SER A 193 5.74 20.99 7.36
N VAL A 194 6.15 20.98 6.09
CA VAL A 194 5.79 19.94 5.13
C VAL A 194 7.06 19.42 4.47
N LYS A 195 7.21 18.10 4.40
CA LYS A 195 8.38 17.47 3.79
C LYS A 195 8.04 16.18 3.03
N ASN A 196 8.97 15.75 2.17
CA ASN A 196 8.93 14.46 1.47
C ASN A 196 7.61 14.21 0.71
N LEU A 197 7.09 15.19 -0.01
CA LEU A 197 5.77 15.15 -0.62
C LEU A 197 5.83 15.35 -2.15
N ASN A 198 5.14 14.49 -2.89
CA ASN A 198 4.84 14.74 -4.29
C ASN A 198 3.44 15.37 -4.44
N ILE A 199 3.31 16.38 -5.30
CA ILE A 199 2.03 17.04 -5.59
C ILE A 199 1.80 17.03 -7.10
N ASP A 200 0.70 16.38 -7.52
CA ASP A 200 0.17 16.46 -8.88
C ASP A 200 -1.04 17.41 -8.88
N ALA A 201 -0.86 18.61 -9.44
CA ALA A 201 -1.85 19.68 -9.38
C ALA A 201 -2.69 19.77 -10.65
N ASN A 202 -4.01 19.78 -10.50
CA ASN A 202 -4.96 20.16 -11.53
C ASN A 202 -6.05 21.04 -10.91
N ILE A 203 -5.70 22.31 -10.68
CA ILE A 203 -6.49 23.24 -9.87
C ILE A 203 -7.03 24.38 -10.72
N LYS A 204 -8.30 24.73 -10.51
CA LYS A 204 -8.94 25.90 -11.12
C LYS A 204 -9.67 26.73 -10.06
N GLY A 205 -8.93 27.68 -9.47
CA GLY A 205 -9.39 28.50 -8.35
C GLY A 205 -9.99 29.84 -8.76
N LEU A 206 -10.83 30.38 -7.88
CA LEU A 206 -11.45 31.71 -8.04
C LEU A 206 -10.78 32.80 -7.18
N GLY A 207 -9.69 32.48 -6.50
CA GLY A 207 -8.97 33.41 -5.61
C GLY A 207 -7.49 33.09 -5.58
N THR A 208 -6.82 33.48 -4.51
CA THR A 208 -5.40 33.16 -4.29
C THR A 208 -5.21 31.65 -4.08
N VAL A 209 -4.33 31.03 -4.85
CA VAL A 209 -4.12 29.58 -4.87
C VAL A 209 -2.65 29.24 -4.94
N GLY A 210 -2.24 28.23 -4.15
CA GLY A 210 -1.03 27.44 -4.35
C GLY A 210 -1.36 25.97 -4.30
N ALA A 211 -0.64 25.10 -4.98
CA ALA A 211 -0.97 23.68 -5.00
C ALA A 211 -0.98 23.05 -3.61
N LEU A 212 0.01 23.38 -2.77
CA LEU A 212 0.07 22.96 -1.38
C LEU A 212 -0.89 23.77 -0.51
N VAL A 213 -0.82 25.10 -0.60
CA VAL A 213 -1.57 25.98 0.31
C VAL A 213 -1.91 27.31 -0.34
N ASN A 214 -3.13 27.78 -0.07
CA ASN A 214 -3.54 29.11 -0.55
C ASN A 214 -2.82 30.23 0.22
N THR A 215 -2.77 30.13 1.56
CA THR A 215 -2.13 31.16 2.39
C THR A 215 -1.31 30.56 3.54
N THR A 216 -0.22 31.24 3.88
CA THR A 216 0.61 30.87 5.04
C THR A 216 0.64 32.01 6.06
N THR A 217 0.78 31.65 7.33
CA THR A 217 1.01 32.54 8.48
C THR A 217 1.98 31.88 9.45
N GLY A 218 2.76 32.68 10.17
CA GLY A 218 3.78 32.15 11.07
C GLY A 218 4.98 31.54 10.31
N ASN A 219 5.81 30.82 11.03
CA ASN A 219 7.02 30.23 10.44
C ASN A 219 6.71 28.87 9.83
N VAL A 220 6.94 28.73 8.53
CA VAL A 220 6.66 27.51 7.75
C VAL A 220 7.95 26.99 7.12
N LYS A 221 8.20 25.70 7.27
CA LYS A 221 9.32 25.01 6.61
C LYS A 221 8.79 24.05 5.54
N LEU A 222 9.26 24.21 4.32
CA LEU A 222 8.99 23.29 3.19
C LEU A 222 10.30 22.65 2.75
N GLU A 223 10.33 21.32 2.66
CA GLU A 223 11.56 20.60 2.38
C GLU A 223 11.29 19.34 1.56
N ASN A 224 12.11 19.13 0.54
CA ASN A 224 12.05 17.91 -0.26
C ASN A 224 10.64 17.67 -0.85
N ILE A 225 10.14 18.63 -1.62
CA ILE A 225 8.81 18.58 -2.25
C ILE A 225 8.96 18.64 -3.76
N SER A 226 8.22 17.79 -4.46
CA SER A 226 8.06 17.87 -5.92
C SER A 226 6.64 18.30 -6.24
N VAL A 227 6.50 19.38 -7.03
CA VAL A 227 5.20 19.85 -7.49
C VAL A 227 5.18 19.96 -9.01
N SER A 228 4.14 19.42 -9.62
CA SER A 228 3.92 19.46 -11.06
C SER A 228 2.44 19.65 -11.39
N GLY A 229 2.17 19.92 -12.66
CA GLY A 229 0.81 19.98 -13.16
C GLY A 229 0.33 21.39 -13.50
N LYS A 230 -1.00 21.59 -13.46
CA LYS A 230 -1.65 22.80 -13.95
C LYS A 230 -2.41 23.53 -12.85
N ILE A 231 -2.20 24.86 -12.76
CA ILE A 231 -2.88 25.72 -11.80
C ILE A 231 -3.47 26.93 -12.55
N GLU A 232 -4.77 27.06 -12.53
CA GLU A 232 -5.48 28.22 -13.05
C GLU A 232 -6.12 29.00 -11.90
N SER A 233 -5.99 30.34 -11.90
CA SER A 233 -6.57 31.18 -10.84
C SER A 233 -6.98 32.56 -11.35
N THR A 234 -7.95 33.17 -10.67
CA THR A 234 -8.37 34.55 -10.94
C THR A 234 -7.64 35.60 -10.11
N SER A 235 -6.70 35.19 -9.26
CA SER A 235 -5.91 36.05 -8.38
C SER A 235 -4.46 35.54 -8.30
N ASN A 236 -3.71 35.92 -7.26
CA ASN A 236 -2.31 35.53 -7.08
C ASN A 236 -2.16 34.00 -7.01
N THR A 237 -1.15 33.50 -7.69
CA THR A 237 -0.96 32.05 -7.86
C THR A 237 0.49 31.66 -7.60
N GLY A 238 0.69 30.62 -6.78
CA GLY A 238 2.01 30.01 -6.59
C GLY A 238 2.02 28.54 -6.92
N GLY A 239 3.15 28.01 -7.35
CA GLY A 239 3.32 26.58 -7.56
C GLY A 239 3.08 25.78 -6.27
N LEU A 240 3.57 26.27 -5.13
CA LEU A 240 3.32 25.68 -3.80
C LEU A 240 2.43 26.58 -2.95
N ILE A 241 2.79 27.86 -2.82
CA ILE A 241 2.16 28.82 -1.90
C ILE A 241 1.53 29.94 -2.71
N GLY A 242 0.22 30.15 -2.56
CA GLY A 242 -0.46 31.28 -3.20
C GLY A 242 0.00 32.62 -2.63
N GLN A 243 -0.06 32.75 -1.29
CA GLN A 243 0.35 33.98 -0.58
C GLN A 243 0.93 33.69 0.80
N ASN A 244 2.03 34.32 1.15
CA ASN A 244 2.49 34.44 2.53
C ASN A 244 1.97 35.75 3.14
N ASN A 245 1.26 35.66 4.25
CA ASN A 245 0.73 36.84 4.94
C ASN A 245 1.67 37.37 6.04
N SER A 246 2.47 36.52 6.64
CA SER A 246 3.43 36.91 7.69
C SER A 246 4.33 35.73 8.10
N GLY A 247 5.43 36.07 8.77
CA GLY A 247 6.39 35.08 9.29
C GLY A 247 7.47 34.70 8.28
N THR A 248 8.32 33.78 8.67
CA THR A 248 9.43 33.31 7.83
C THR A 248 9.02 32.01 7.13
N ILE A 249 9.14 31.99 5.81
CA ILE A 249 9.05 30.75 5.04
C ILE A 249 10.45 30.31 4.67
N THR A 250 10.81 29.11 5.07
CA THR A 250 12.06 28.44 4.66
C THR A 250 11.72 27.35 3.67
N ILE A 251 12.26 27.43 2.46
CA ILE A 251 12.02 26.49 1.36
C ILE A 251 13.35 25.89 0.92
N ASN A 252 13.45 24.57 0.94
CA ASN A 252 14.67 23.87 0.56
C ASN A 252 14.35 22.62 -0.25
N ASN A 253 15.16 22.36 -1.27
CA ASN A 253 15.10 21.15 -2.09
C ASN A 253 13.71 20.95 -2.74
N ILE A 254 13.32 21.87 -3.60
CA ILE A 254 12.03 21.81 -4.31
C ILE A 254 12.24 21.60 -5.81
N TYR A 255 11.53 20.62 -6.36
CA TYR A 255 11.32 20.53 -7.81
C TYR A 255 9.98 21.17 -8.16
N THR A 256 9.97 22.08 -9.16
CA THR A 256 8.76 22.72 -9.66
C THR A 256 8.62 22.54 -11.18
N GLY A 257 7.55 21.84 -11.59
CA GLY A 257 7.21 21.60 -12.99
C GLY A 257 5.78 22.05 -13.31
N VAL A 258 5.45 23.31 -12.95
CA VAL A 258 4.07 23.80 -12.99
C VAL A 258 3.77 24.64 -14.23
N ASN A 259 2.54 24.51 -14.71
CA ASN A 259 1.96 25.40 -15.72
C ASN A 259 0.88 26.27 -15.05
N ILE A 260 1.15 27.57 -14.91
CA ILE A 260 0.30 28.52 -14.21
C ILE A 260 -0.38 29.46 -15.20
N LYS A 261 -1.70 29.60 -15.05
CA LYS A 261 -2.48 30.65 -15.69
C LYS A 261 -3.18 31.49 -14.62
N SER A 262 -2.80 32.76 -14.51
CA SER A 262 -3.28 33.66 -13.44
C SER A 262 -3.85 34.96 -13.99
N SER A 263 -4.96 35.44 -13.41
CA SER A 263 -5.44 36.82 -13.65
C SER A 263 -4.79 37.82 -12.69
N GLY A 264 -4.03 37.39 -11.72
CA GLY A 264 -3.16 38.17 -10.84
C GLY A 264 -1.69 37.89 -11.11
N GLY A 265 -0.83 38.17 -10.15
CA GLY A 265 0.59 37.81 -10.17
C GLY A 265 0.83 36.33 -9.96
N ALA A 266 1.98 35.82 -10.47
CA ALA A 266 2.30 34.41 -10.31
C ALA A 266 3.78 34.16 -10.00
N GLY A 267 4.04 33.12 -9.19
CA GLY A 267 5.37 32.57 -8.97
C GLY A 267 5.41 31.06 -9.10
N GLY A 268 6.46 30.53 -9.69
CA GLY A 268 6.62 29.09 -9.86
C GLY A 268 6.65 28.33 -8.54
N VAL A 269 6.92 29.03 -7.42
CA VAL A 269 6.88 28.47 -6.06
C VAL A 269 5.95 29.29 -5.17
N VAL A 270 6.18 30.61 -5.05
CA VAL A 270 5.40 31.52 -4.19
C VAL A 270 4.77 32.62 -5.06
N GLY A 271 3.45 32.75 -5.01
CA GLY A 271 2.73 33.79 -5.76
C GLY A 271 3.03 35.18 -5.20
N VAL A 272 2.75 35.41 -3.93
CA VAL A 272 2.99 36.68 -3.24
C VAL A 272 3.56 36.45 -1.85
N ASN A 273 4.60 37.21 -1.52
CA ASN A 273 5.10 37.33 -0.16
C ASN A 273 4.72 38.71 0.41
N ASN A 274 3.79 38.74 1.36
CA ASN A 274 3.23 39.96 1.92
C ASN A 274 3.64 40.08 3.40
N ASN A 275 4.52 41.02 3.73
CA ASN A 275 5.05 41.27 5.07
C ASN A 275 5.75 40.08 5.74
N GLY A 276 6.29 39.14 4.97
CA GLY A 276 7.04 37.99 5.49
C GLY A 276 8.45 37.90 4.92
N LYS A 277 9.29 37.12 5.61
CA LYS A 277 10.63 36.78 5.14
C LYS A 277 10.58 35.49 4.33
N LEU A 278 11.31 35.46 3.22
CA LEU A 278 11.47 34.27 2.38
C LEU A 278 12.94 33.86 2.31
N ASP A 279 13.25 32.65 2.78
CA ASP A 279 14.55 31.99 2.66
C ASP A 279 14.40 30.77 1.74
N VAL A 280 14.90 30.87 0.52
CA VAL A 280 14.79 29.84 -0.53
C VAL A 280 16.16 29.31 -0.88
N ASP A 281 16.30 27.99 -0.88
CA ASP A 281 17.53 27.32 -1.27
C ASP A 281 17.24 26.06 -2.09
N ASN A 282 18.05 25.79 -3.09
CA ASN A 282 18.02 24.57 -3.88
C ASN A 282 16.65 24.30 -4.57
N ILE A 283 16.28 25.16 -5.52
CA ILE A 283 15.09 24.98 -6.35
C ILE A 283 15.50 24.63 -7.79
N THR A 284 14.87 23.58 -8.34
CA THR A 284 15.04 23.24 -9.76
C THR A 284 13.69 23.03 -10.46
N GLY A 285 13.69 23.14 -11.76
CA GLY A 285 12.53 22.79 -12.58
C GLY A 285 12.26 23.74 -13.74
N ASN A 286 11.13 23.47 -14.38
CA ASN A 286 10.67 24.26 -15.51
C ASN A 286 9.26 24.78 -15.23
N VAL A 287 9.07 26.09 -15.32
CA VAL A 287 7.79 26.73 -15.07
C VAL A 287 7.29 27.42 -16.31
N THR A 288 6.02 27.25 -16.61
CA THR A 288 5.32 28.02 -17.65
C THR A 288 4.29 28.91 -16.98
N ILE A 289 4.43 30.22 -17.10
CA ILE A 289 3.55 31.18 -16.43
C ILE A 289 2.93 32.13 -17.49
N ASN A 290 1.59 32.12 -17.52
CA ASN A 290 0.81 33.09 -18.27
C ASN A 290 -0.02 33.88 -17.25
N SER A 291 0.34 35.14 -17.03
CA SER A 291 -0.29 35.98 -16.01
C SER A 291 -0.68 37.36 -16.52
N LYS A 292 -1.55 37.98 -15.74
CA LYS A 292 -1.88 39.39 -16.02
C LYS A 292 -0.89 40.32 -15.31
N ASP A 293 -0.67 40.09 -14.02
CA ASP A 293 0.11 40.99 -13.17
C ASP A 293 1.55 40.44 -12.94
N PRO A 294 2.45 41.18 -12.25
CA PRO A 294 3.86 40.82 -12.11
C PRO A 294 4.14 39.38 -11.72
N SER A 295 5.10 38.75 -12.40
CA SER A 295 5.36 37.34 -12.21
C SER A 295 6.83 36.96 -12.31
N GLY A 296 7.22 35.92 -11.56
CA GLY A 296 8.59 35.41 -11.55
C GLY A 296 8.66 33.88 -11.48
N GLY A 297 9.76 33.32 -11.90
CA GLY A 297 9.98 31.88 -11.95
C GLY A 297 9.92 31.22 -10.57
N ILE A 298 10.27 31.93 -9.51
CA ILE A 298 10.15 31.45 -8.12
C ILE A 298 9.13 32.28 -7.36
N LEU A 299 9.31 33.61 -7.32
CA LEU A 299 8.48 34.55 -6.57
C LEU A 299 7.80 35.54 -7.49
N GLY A 300 6.48 35.60 -7.46
CA GLY A 300 5.75 36.54 -8.30
C GLY A 300 5.92 37.96 -7.81
N ASN A 301 5.61 38.19 -6.56
CA ASN A 301 5.55 39.53 -5.98
C ASN A 301 5.92 39.55 -4.49
N THR A 302 6.57 40.63 -4.01
CA THR A 302 6.88 40.78 -2.60
C THR A 302 6.76 42.22 -2.13
N TRP A 303 6.22 42.36 -0.90
CA TRP A 303 5.94 43.65 -0.26
C TRP A 303 6.31 43.54 1.24
N GLY A 304 7.07 44.50 1.76
CA GLY A 304 7.37 44.57 3.19
C GLY A 304 8.78 45.00 3.48
N PRO A 305 9.15 45.08 4.75
CA PRO A 305 10.48 45.51 5.15
C PRO A 305 11.50 44.38 5.21
N GLU A 306 11.11 43.15 4.91
CA GLU A 306 11.90 41.95 5.15
C GLU A 306 12.90 41.67 4.00
N ILE A 307 13.88 40.84 4.28
CA ILE A 307 14.89 40.41 3.32
C ILE A 307 14.52 39.05 2.73
N ASN A 308 14.43 38.97 1.41
CA ASN A 308 14.16 37.71 0.69
C ASN A 308 15.48 37.17 0.14
N ASN A 309 15.89 35.99 0.61
CA ASN A 309 17.09 35.29 0.15
C ASN A 309 16.69 34.13 -0.80
N ILE A 310 17.33 34.05 -1.95
CA ILE A 310 17.13 33.00 -2.95
C ILE A 310 18.48 32.50 -3.41
N SER A 311 18.80 31.22 -3.18
CA SER A 311 20.12 30.67 -3.49
C SER A 311 20.04 29.30 -4.18
N ASN A 312 21.10 28.96 -4.90
CA ASN A 312 21.29 27.64 -5.52
C ASN A 312 20.11 27.18 -6.40
N CYS A 313 19.55 28.09 -7.20
CA CYS A 313 18.36 27.81 -8.00
C CYS A 313 18.69 27.65 -9.49
N ASN A 314 18.05 26.68 -10.15
CA ASN A 314 18.17 26.43 -11.57
C ASN A 314 16.77 26.30 -12.19
N ILE A 315 16.30 27.34 -12.88
CA ILE A 315 14.92 27.47 -13.34
C ILE A 315 14.86 27.70 -14.85
N GLY A 316 14.17 26.79 -15.54
CA GLY A 316 13.66 27.09 -16.89
C GLY A 316 12.36 27.89 -16.75
N ALA A 317 12.36 29.14 -17.22
CA ALA A 317 11.28 30.10 -17.02
C ALA A 317 10.68 30.56 -18.34
N ASP A 318 9.53 30.02 -18.72
CA ASP A 318 8.72 30.52 -19.82
C ASP A 318 7.57 31.39 -19.27
N ILE A 319 7.82 32.71 -19.20
CA ILE A 319 6.93 33.65 -18.52
C ILE A 319 6.35 34.67 -19.51
N THR A 320 5.04 34.81 -19.52
CA THR A 320 4.34 35.88 -20.26
C THR A 320 3.46 36.66 -19.29
N VAL A 321 3.73 37.95 -19.13
CA VAL A 321 2.96 38.89 -18.34
C VAL A 321 2.27 39.90 -19.28
N THR A 322 0.99 40.20 -19.04
CA THR A 322 0.22 41.11 -19.92
C THR A 322 -0.06 42.49 -19.31
N ASN A 323 0.33 42.73 -18.06
CA ASN A 323 0.21 44.03 -17.41
C ASN A 323 1.21 44.15 -16.26
N GLY A 324 2.44 44.51 -16.53
CA GLY A 324 3.44 44.68 -15.47
C GLY A 324 4.82 44.15 -15.84
N VAL A 325 5.47 43.54 -14.89
CA VAL A 325 6.88 43.16 -14.98
C VAL A 325 7.04 41.64 -14.93
N ALA A 326 8.02 41.12 -15.64
CA ALA A 326 8.39 39.72 -15.66
C ALA A 326 9.84 39.52 -15.21
N GLY A 327 10.11 38.61 -14.31
CA GLY A 327 11.46 38.27 -13.87
C GLY A 327 11.72 36.78 -13.86
N GLY A 328 12.92 36.34 -14.16
CA GLY A 328 13.26 34.93 -14.23
C GLY A 328 13.23 34.25 -12.86
N ILE A 329 13.55 34.96 -11.79
CA ILE A 329 13.43 34.52 -10.41
C ILE A 329 12.31 35.28 -9.69
N VAL A 330 12.38 36.63 -9.68
CA VAL A 330 11.43 37.48 -8.98
C VAL A 330 10.79 38.44 -9.95
N GLY A 331 9.47 38.49 -9.99
CA GLY A 331 8.74 39.41 -10.84
C GLY A 331 8.86 40.84 -10.33
N MET A 332 8.23 41.17 -9.22
CA MET A 332 8.24 42.50 -8.64
C MET A 332 8.59 42.50 -7.15
N ALA A 333 9.34 43.49 -6.69
CA ALA A 333 9.64 43.65 -5.28
C ALA A 333 9.74 45.12 -4.86
N TRP A 334 9.31 45.40 -3.64
CA TRP A 334 9.48 46.66 -2.92
C TRP A 334 10.39 46.57 -1.72
N ASP A 335 10.82 45.34 -1.36
CA ASP A 335 11.70 44.99 -0.26
C ASP A 335 13.07 44.53 -0.79
N SER A 336 13.95 44.04 0.09
CA SER A 336 15.28 43.58 -0.31
C SER A 336 15.24 42.19 -0.94
N ILE A 337 15.85 42.06 -2.11
CA ILE A 337 16.05 40.81 -2.82
C ILE A 337 17.54 40.46 -2.86
N TYR A 338 17.90 39.30 -2.32
CA TYR A 338 19.23 38.74 -2.43
C TYR A 338 19.19 37.44 -3.20
N ALA A 339 19.97 37.34 -4.27
CA ALA A 339 20.09 36.14 -5.08
C ALA A 339 21.56 35.74 -5.21
N ASP A 340 21.86 34.48 -4.96
CA ASP A 340 23.21 33.95 -5.07
C ASP A 340 23.21 32.57 -5.76
N ASN A 341 24.21 32.38 -6.63
CA ASN A 341 24.42 31.09 -7.30
C ASN A 341 23.15 30.56 -8.03
N CYS A 342 22.52 31.42 -8.86
CA CYS A 342 21.31 31.09 -9.57
C CYS A 342 21.51 31.06 -11.11
N TYR A 343 20.88 30.07 -11.73
CA TYR A 343 20.79 29.95 -13.19
C TYR A 343 19.34 30.08 -13.65
N VAL A 344 19.12 30.88 -14.70
CA VAL A 344 17.80 31.02 -15.33
C VAL A 344 17.95 30.85 -16.84
N SER A 345 17.04 30.08 -17.43
CA SER A 345 16.94 29.92 -18.88
C SER A 345 15.49 30.06 -19.35
N GLY A 346 15.26 30.21 -20.63
CA GLY A 346 13.91 30.25 -21.22
C GLY A 346 13.50 31.61 -21.82
N ASN A 347 12.20 31.87 -21.85
CA ASN A 347 11.64 33.06 -22.48
C ASN A 347 10.86 33.89 -21.47
N ILE A 348 11.23 35.14 -21.28
CA ILE A 348 10.59 36.05 -20.33
C ILE A 348 10.02 37.22 -21.10
N SER A 349 8.70 37.38 -21.08
CA SER A 349 7.99 38.35 -21.87
C SER A 349 7.03 39.20 -21.03
N SER A 350 7.11 40.51 -21.19
CA SER A 350 6.13 41.45 -20.66
C SER A 350 5.48 42.22 -21.81
N ASN A 351 4.19 41.97 -22.06
CA ASN A 351 3.41 42.61 -23.12
C ASN A 351 2.26 43.41 -22.51
N SER A 352 2.52 44.66 -22.15
CA SER A 352 1.52 45.45 -21.42
C SER A 352 0.62 46.23 -22.37
N ASN A 353 -0.67 46.24 -22.07
CA ASN A 353 -1.64 47.14 -22.71
C ASN A 353 -1.63 48.54 -22.08
N ASN A 354 -0.84 48.75 -21.06
CA ASN A 354 -0.66 50.01 -20.34
C ASN A 354 0.64 50.71 -20.71
N SER A 355 1.05 51.67 -19.91
CA SER A 355 2.17 52.55 -20.22
C SER A 355 3.55 51.92 -20.01
N TYR A 356 3.66 50.80 -19.29
CA TYR A 356 4.96 50.19 -19.05
C TYR A 356 4.94 48.66 -19.14
N ALA A 357 6.05 48.13 -19.57
CA ALA A 357 6.37 46.71 -19.61
C ALA A 357 7.86 46.54 -19.37
N SER A 358 8.24 45.59 -18.52
CA SER A 358 9.65 45.30 -18.29
C SER A 358 9.93 43.82 -18.07
N ALA A 359 11.14 43.39 -18.45
CA ALA A 359 11.59 42.03 -18.32
C ALA A 359 13.02 41.98 -17.81
N GLY A 360 13.27 41.19 -16.78
CA GLY A 360 14.59 40.97 -16.21
C GLY A 360 14.94 39.50 -16.09
N GLY A 361 16.18 39.14 -16.34
CA GLY A 361 16.66 37.76 -16.28
C GLY A 361 16.58 37.12 -14.89
N ILE A 362 16.87 37.90 -13.85
CA ILE A 362 16.71 37.49 -12.42
C ILE A 362 15.54 38.24 -11.80
N TYR A 363 15.56 39.58 -11.88
CA TYR A 363 14.59 40.45 -11.21
C TYR A 363 13.94 41.40 -12.23
N GLY A 364 12.63 41.41 -12.22
CA GLY A 364 11.82 42.11 -13.24
C GLY A 364 11.54 43.58 -12.92
N GLY A 365 11.46 44.01 -11.65
CA GLY A 365 11.36 45.44 -11.41
C GLY A 365 10.77 45.95 -10.08
N TRP A 366 10.72 47.25 -10.00
CA TRP A 366 10.41 48.23 -8.96
C TRP A 366 11.53 48.52 -7.98
N GLY A 367 11.22 49.03 -6.80
CA GLY A 367 12.14 49.70 -5.88
C GLY A 367 12.92 48.81 -4.88
N ALA A 368 13.15 47.56 -5.21
CA ALA A 368 13.86 46.67 -4.29
C ALA A 368 15.37 47.03 -4.16
N ASN A 369 15.93 46.81 -2.99
CA ASN A 369 17.35 46.82 -2.81
C ASN A 369 17.97 45.45 -3.13
N THR A 370 18.98 45.41 -4.00
CA THR A 370 19.80 44.23 -4.25
C THR A 370 21.24 44.42 -3.79
N SER A 371 21.43 45.27 -2.76
CA SER A 371 22.69 45.51 -2.06
C SER A 371 22.54 45.21 -0.58
N LYS A 372 23.45 44.44 -0.04
CA LYS A 372 23.54 44.16 1.42
C LYS A 372 24.14 45.30 2.22
N GLY A 373 24.47 46.42 1.56
CA GLY A 373 25.21 47.54 2.15
C GLY A 373 26.72 47.29 2.26
N ASN A 374 27.49 48.29 2.63
CA ASN A 374 28.93 48.21 2.83
C ASN A 374 29.74 47.55 1.69
N GLY A 375 29.28 47.71 0.45
CA GLY A 375 29.92 47.09 -0.72
C GLY A 375 29.69 45.61 -0.89
N GLN A 376 28.72 45.03 -0.19
CA GLN A 376 28.32 43.64 -0.36
C GLN A 376 27.22 43.49 -1.41
N ALA A 377 27.42 42.53 -2.33
CA ALA A 377 26.46 42.27 -3.39
C ALA A 377 25.19 41.62 -2.83
N GLY A 378 24.03 42.08 -3.27
CA GLY A 378 22.75 41.44 -3.07
C GLY A 378 22.49 40.41 -4.16
N ILE A 379 23.01 40.58 -5.38
CA ILE A 379 22.98 39.57 -6.43
C ILE A 379 24.42 39.18 -6.79
N SER A 380 24.72 37.87 -6.68
CA SER A 380 26.09 37.38 -6.91
C SER A 380 26.07 36.00 -7.57
N ASN A 381 27.12 35.72 -8.35
CA ASN A 381 27.34 34.41 -8.98
C ASN A 381 26.14 33.88 -9.81
N CYS A 382 25.40 34.77 -10.44
CA CYS A 382 24.21 34.40 -11.23
C CYS A 382 24.47 34.47 -12.73
N TYR A 383 23.79 33.57 -13.46
CA TYR A 383 23.83 33.59 -14.92
C TYR A 383 22.42 33.44 -15.50
N THR A 384 22.13 34.21 -16.55
CA THR A 384 20.86 34.12 -17.29
C THR A 384 21.10 33.79 -18.77
N ASP A 385 20.40 32.76 -19.25
CA ASP A 385 20.39 32.31 -20.64
C ASP A 385 18.97 32.42 -21.18
N VAL A 386 18.48 33.65 -21.26
CA VAL A 386 17.07 33.96 -21.50
C VAL A 386 16.86 34.80 -22.76
N THR A 387 15.72 34.60 -23.40
CA THR A 387 15.20 35.55 -24.40
C THR A 387 14.25 36.50 -23.68
N LEU A 388 14.55 37.81 -23.73
CA LEU A 388 13.75 38.84 -23.08
C LEU A 388 12.96 39.66 -24.14
N THR A 389 11.69 39.90 -23.83
CA THR A 389 10.81 40.77 -24.63
C THR A 389 10.00 41.68 -23.72
N ALA A 390 10.00 42.97 -23.99
CA ALA A 390 9.12 43.89 -23.30
C ALA A 390 8.47 44.84 -24.32
N THR A 391 7.15 44.96 -24.30
CA THR A 391 6.39 45.79 -25.27
C THR A 391 5.22 46.45 -24.55
N ALA A 392 5.19 47.78 -24.57
CA ALA A 392 4.08 48.58 -24.07
C ALA A 392 3.25 49.18 -25.20
N SER A 393 1.93 49.01 -25.16
CA SER A 393 1.03 49.50 -26.23
C SER A 393 0.77 51.03 -26.15
N LYS A 394 1.00 51.62 -24.98
CA LYS A 394 0.85 53.06 -24.73
C LYS A 394 2.08 53.55 -23.95
N PRO A 395 3.24 53.76 -24.64
CA PRO A 395 4.43 54.21 -23.97
C PRO A 395 4.23 55.58 -23.32
N SER A 396 4.56 55.70 -22.05
CA SER A 396 4.83 56.97 -21.39
C SER A 396 6.32 57.27 -21.48
N ASP A 397 6.70 58.54 -21.35
CA ASP A 397 8.10 58.97 -21.54
C ASP A 397 9.12 58.30 -20.61
N GLU A 398 8.68 57.48 -19.64
CA GLU A 398 9.53 56.88 -18.61
C GLU A 398 9.68 55.34 -18.72
N SER A 399 8.99 54.63 -19.63
CA SER A 399 9.11 53.17 -19.69
C SER A 399 8.54 52.52 -20.92
N THR A 400 9.29 52.38 -21.99
CA THR A 400 8.91 51.68 -23.19
C THR A 400 9.72 50.43 -23.41
N GLY A 401 9.20 49.27 -22.93
CA GLY A 401 9.78 48.01 -23.33
C GLY A 401 11.18 47.75 -22.73
N ASP A 402 11.38 48.02 -21.49
CA ASP A 402 12.68 47.93 -20.83
C ASP A 402 13.11 46.49 -20.55
N ILE A 403 14.33 46.18 -20.94
CA ILE A 403 14.92 44.84 -20.83
C ILE A 403 16.22 44.93 -20.05
N GLY A 404 16.33 44.09 -19.00
CA GLY A 404 17.56 43.91 -18.25
C GLY A 404 18.04 42.46 -18.25
N GLY A 405 19.20 42.19 -18.84
CA GLY A 405 19.74 40.84 -18.92
C GLY A 405 19.79 40.12 -17.56
N LEU A 406 20.10 40.86 -16.50
CA LEU A 406 20.04 40.37 -15.11
C LEU A 406 18.89 41.02 -14.37
N ILE A 407 18.88 42.34 -14.27
CA ILE A 407 17.82 43.04 -13.54
C ILE A 407 17.28 44.22 -14.39
N TRP A 408 16.01 44.49 -14.20
CA TRP A 408 15.41 45.78 -14.49
C TRP A 408 14.85 46.37 -13.18
N SER A 409 15.05 47.68 -12.95
CA SER A 409 14.53 48.33 -11.74
C SER A 409 14.33 49.82 -11.97
N THR A 410 13.32 50.44 -11.35
CA THR A 410 13.06 51.89 -11.43
C THR A 410 13.73 52.69 -10.35
N ASN A 411 14.02 52.11 -9.20
CA ASN A 411 14.75 52.79 -8.12
C ASN A 411 15.32 51.77 -7.13
N GLY A 412 16.10 52.22 -6.16
CA GLY A 412 16.76 51.38 -5.18
C GLY A 412 18.29 51.39 -5.31
N THR A 413 18.97 50.69 -4.43
CA THR A 413 20.41 50.48 -4.45
C THR A 413 20.73 49.05 -4.88
N HIS A 414 21.50 48.92 -5.95
CA HIS A 414 21.84 47.65 -6.54
C HIS A 414 23.35 47.41 -6.49
N TYR A 415 23.77 46.29 -5.91
CA TYR A 415 25.13 45.82 -5.98
C TYR A 415 25.18 44.39 -6.51
N ILE A 416 25.74 44.25 -7.73
CA ILE A 416 25.75 42.98 -8.49
C ILE A 416 27.19 42.58 -8.73
N LYS A 417 27.56 41.34 -8.40
CA LYS A 417 28.95 40.88 -8.50
C LYS A 417 29.05 39.50 -9.13
N ASN A 418 30.00 39.33 -10.04
CA ASN A 418 30.30 38.05 -10.68
C ASN A 418 29.08 37.43 -11.37
N CYS A 419 28.28 38.22 -12.06
CA CYS A 419 27.09 37.81 -12.79
C CYS A 419 27.24 38.07 -14.29
N ALA A 420 26.52 37.32 -15.11
CA ALA A 420 26.50 37.51 -16.54
C ALA A 420 25.15 37.11 -17.17
N SER A 421 24.91 37.58 -18.39
CA SER A 421 23.74 37.24 -19.18
C SER A 421 24.15 36.91 -20.63
N SER A 422 23.47 35.95 -21.26
CA SER A 422 23.65 35.62 -22.67
C SER A 422 23.24 36.78 -23.61
N ASN A 423 22.41 37.71 -23.15
CA ASN A 423 21.93 38.85 -23.92
C ASN A 423 22.94 40.00 -24.02
N GLY A 424 24.10 39.91 -23.38
CA GLY A 424 25.13 40.94 -23.39
C GLY A 424 24.79 42.23 -22.63
N THR A 425 23.54 42.39 -22.18
CA THR A 425 23.09 43.49 -21.34
C THR A 425 22.85 42.98 -19.91
N THR A 426 23.55 43.51 -18.95
CA THR A 426 23.43 43.09 -17.56
C THR A 426 22.28 43.77 -16.83
N PHE A 427 21.86 44.93 -17.35
CA PHE A 427 20.71 45.71 -16.86
C PHE A 427 20.19 46.62 -17.95
N ALA A 428 18.97 47.12 -17.84
CA ALA A 428 18.40 48.09 -18.74
C ALA A 428 19.16 49.41 -18.67
N ASP A 429 19.14 50.15 -19.78
CA ASP A 429 19.61 51.53 -19.83
C ASP A 429 18.66 52.38 -18.95
N LEU A 430 19.14 52.78 -17.79
CA LEU A 430 18.33 53.43 -16.76
C LEU A 430 18.48 54.94 -16.88
N GLU A 431 17.56 55.59 -17.53
CA GLU A 431 17.53 57.06 -17.61
C GLU A 431 17.04 57.74 -16.34
N SER A 432 16.68 57.02 -15.28
CA SER A 432 16.13 57.60 -14.06
C SER A 432 17.22 57.96 -13.03
N THR A 433 17.12 59.16 -12.49
CA THR A 433 18.06 59.78 -11.57
C THR A 433 18.10 59.20 -10.15
N ASN A 434 17.34 58.16 -9.82
CA ASN A 434 17.17 57.64 -8.49
C ASN A 434 17.85 56.29 -8.18
N HIS A 435 18.87 55.90 -8.99
CA HIS A 435 19.55 54.62 -8.83
C HIS A 435 20.96 54.79 -8.32
N ASN A 436 21.35 53.99 -7.32
CA ASN A 436 22.73 53.69 -6.99
C ASN A 436 23.03 52.25 -7.44
N MET A 437 23.68 52.09 -8.58
CA MET A 437 24.05 50.80 -9.11
C MET A 437 25.58 50.63 -9.09
N THR A 438 26.03 49.52 -8.53
CA THR A 438 27.41 49.05 -8.60
C THR A 438 27.40 47.65 -9.22
N PHE A 439 28.01 47.55 -10.36
CA PHE A 439 28.14 46.29 -11.10
C PHE A 439 29.62 45.92 -11.24
N THR A 440 29.96 44.68 -10.87
CA THR A 440 31.27 44.10 -11.15
C THR A 440 31.03 42.87 -12.04
N GLU A 441 31.42 43.03 -13.31
CA GLU A 441 31.31 41.98 -14.29
C GLU A 441 32.08 40.71 -13.87
N ALA A 442 31.62 39.57 -14.30
CA ALA A 442 32.32 38.31 -14.12
C ALA A 442 33.64 38.32 -14.90
N ALA A 443 34.73 38.02 -14.24
CA ALA A 443 36.04 37.91 -14.88
C ALA A 443 36.07 36.85 -16.01
N ASN A 444 35.20 35.85 -15.89
CA ASN A 444 35.02 34.82 -16.91
C ASN A 444 33.55 34.37 -16.94
N ILE A 445 32.84 34.85 -17.95
CA ILE A 445 31.40 34.55 -18.18
C ILE A 445 31.14 33.06 -18.29
N ASN A 446 31.98 32.30 -19.00
CA ASN A 446 31.82 30.87 -19.18
C ASN A 446 32.01 30.11 -17.87
N SER A 447 32.90 30.58 -16.98
CA SER A 447 33.10 30.00 -15.66
C SER A 447 31.88 30.20 -14.78
N VAL A 448 31.26 31.39 -14.80
CA VAL A 448 30.01 31.61 -14.04
C VAL A 448 28.90 30.70 -14.57
N LYS A 449 28.71 30.64 -15.89
CA LYS A 449 27.72 29.75 -16.51
C LYS A 449 27.91 28.30 -16.09
N GLN A 450 29.14 27.77 -16.18
CA GLN A 450 29.44 26.38 -15.82
C GLN A 450 29.21 26.11 -14.35
N ASN A 451 29.53 27.06 -13.48
CA ASN A 451 29.35 26.90 -12.02
C ASN A 451 27.88 26.83 -11.62
N VAL A 452 27.01 27.61 -12.25
CA VAL A 452 25.59 27.70 -11.86
C VAL A 452 24.66 26.84 -12.72
N GLN A 453 25.09 26.38 -13.90
CA GLN A 453 24.26 25.57 -14.78
C GLN A 453 23.85 24.23 -14.16
N ASN A 454 24.62 23.72 -13.22
CA ASN A 454 24.40 22.46 -12.53
C ASN A 454 24.04 22.64 -11.05
N VAL A 455 23.73 23.85 -10.61
CA VAL A 455 23.23 24.08 -9.24
C VAL A 455 21.80 23.59 -9.14
N GLY A 456 21.33 23.42 -7.93
CA GLY A 456 19.96 22.93 -7.69
C GLY A 456 19.83 21.44 -7.98
N ASN A 457 20.59 20.62 -7.28
CA ASN A 457 20.42 19.16 -7.33
C ASN A 457 19.30 18.75 -6.38
N THR A 458 18.06 18.90 -6.80
CA THR A 458 16.90 18.48 -5.99
C THR A 458 16.81 16.96 -5.96
N GLN A 459 16.63 16.44 -4.76
CA GLN A 459 16.36 15.03 -4.55
C GLN A 459 14.84 14.78 -4.57
N ASN A 460 14.45 13.60 -5.01
CA ASN A 460 13.06 13.20 -4.91
C ASN A 460 12.60 13.07 -3.45
N PRO A 461 11.33 13.31 -3.17
CA PRO A 461 10.74 12.98 -1.88
C PRO A 461 11.03 11.54 -1.47
N THR A 462 11.38 11.34 -0.20
CA THR A 462 11.85 10.05 0.31
C THR A 462 10.84 9.41 1.26
N THR A 463 10.83 8.09 1.29
CA THR A 463 10.10 7.29 2.27
C THR A 463 10.94 7.15 3.53
N GLU A 464 10.45 7.69 4.65
CA GLU A 464 11.07 7.56 5.97
C GLU A 464 10.48 6.41 6.78
N TYR A 465 9.21 6.11 6.57
CA TYR A 465 8.44 5.10 7.29
C TYR A 465 7.91 4.07 6.30
N ASN A 466 8.61 2.94 6.19
CA ASN A 466 8.24 1.89 5.26
C ASN A 466 7.48 0.76 5.98
N PRO A 467 6.18 0.57 5.74
CA PRO A 467 5.39 -0.48 6.37
C PRO A 467 5.77 -1.89 5.92
N GLU A 468 6.43 -2.05 4.76
CA GLU A 468 6.92 -3.34 4.26
C GLU A 468 7.98 -3.97 5.19
N THR A 469 8.57 -3.19 6.09
CA THR A 469 9.48 -3.71 7.12
C THR A 469 8.76 -4.47 8.24
N ALA A 470 7.44 -4.32 8.35
CA ALA A 470 6.65 -5.03 9.34
C ALA A 470 6.35 -6.47 8.88
N PRO A 471 6.33 -7.44 9.82
CA PRO A 471 6.07 -8.84 9.48
C PRO A 471 4.75 -9.02 8.73
N ASN A 472 4.80 -9.75 7.63
CA ASN A 472 3.63 -10.12 6.82
C ASN A 472 2.80 -8.93 6.27
N TYR A 473 3.35 -7.71 6.26
CA TYR A 473 2.64 -6.54 5.75
C TYR A 473 2.11 -6.76 4.33
N THR A 474 2.97 -7.22 3.42
CA THR A 474 2.60 -7.46 2.01
C THR A 474 1.45 -8.47 1.90
N ASN A 475 1.48 -9.53 2.70
CA ASN A 475 0.41 -10.53 2.72
C ASN A 475 -0.91 -9.92 3.22
N TYR A 476 -0.88 -9.13 4.29
CA TYR A 476 -2.08 -8.44 4.77
C TYR A 476 -2.59 -7.38 3.79
N LEU A 477 -1.70 -6.72 3.05
CA LEU A 477 -2.10 -5.77 1.99
C LEU A 477 -2.89 -6.49 0.89
N GLU A 478 -2.41 -7.61 0.41
CA GLU A 478 -3.08 -8.44 -0.58
C GLU A 478 -4.43 -8.99 -0.08
N ILE A 479 -4.49 -9.43 1.19
CA ILE A 479 -5.74 -9.84 1.84
C ILE A 479 -6.74 -8.68 1.86
N GLY A 480 -6.31 -7.49 2.27
CA GLY A 480 -7.16 -6.29 2.26
C GLY A 480 -7.67 -5.93 0.86
N GLN A 481 -6.81 -6.00 -0.15
CA GLN A 481 -7.18 -5.77 -1.55
C GLN A 481 -8.15 -6.84 -2.09
N ALA A 482 -7.95 -8.10 -1.71
CA ALA A 482 -8.85 -9.20 -2.08
C ALA A 482 -10.24 -8.99 -1.47
N ILE A 483 -10.32 -8.58 -0.20
CA ILE A 483 -11.59 -8.25 0.45
C ILE A 483 -12.26 -7.04 -0.23
N ALA A 484 -11.51 -5.98 -0.52
CA ALA A 484 -12.01 -4.78 -1.19
C ALA A 484 -12.57 -5.08 -2.59
N SER A 485 -11.93 -5.96 -3.35
CA SER A 485 -12.35 -6.36 -4.71
C SER A 485 -13.39 -7.48 -4.74
N GLY A 486 -13.62 -8.19 -3.62
CA GLY A 486 -14.46 -9.38 -3.56
C GLY A 486 -13.81 -10.64 -4.14
N ASN A 487 -12.51 -10.63 -4.40
CA ASN A 487 -11.76 -11.75 -4.99
C ASN A 487 -11.10 -12.61 -3.91
N TYR A 488 -11.91 -13.26 -3.08
CA TYR A 488 -11.45 -14.09 -1.97
C TYR A 488 -12.32 -15.34 -1.78
N PHE A 489 -11.80 -16.30 -1.01
CA PHE A 489 -12.57 -17.43 -0.50
C PHE A 489 -12.36 -17.60 1.01
N LEU A 490 -13.38 -18.14 1.70
CA LEU A 490 -13.38 -18.27 3.15
C LEU A 490 -12.71 -19.57 3.62
N VAL A 491 -11.92 -19.45 4.68
CA VAL A 491 -11.28 -20.60 5.38
C VAL A 491 -11.83 -20.83 6.79
N ASP A 492 -12.95 -20.19 7.14
CA ASP A 492 -13.53 -20.23 8.48
C ASP A 492 -13.74 -21.65 9.03
N GLY A 493 -13.29 -21.85 10.28
CA GLY A 493 -13.33 -23.14 10.96
C GLY A 493 -12.35 -24.16 10.41
N LYS A 494 -11.44 -23.74 9.52
CA LYS A 494 -10.38 -24.55 8.91
C LYS A 494 -8.99 -23.97 9.14
N GLU A 495 -8.90 -22.83 9.84
CA GLU A 495 -7.69 -22.04 10.00
C GLU A 495 -6.53 -22.82 10.62
N ASP A 496 -6.84 -23.76 11.54
CA ASP A 496 -5.87 -24.61 12.21
C ASP A 496 -6.00 -26.10 11.84
N ASN A 497 -6.71 -26.40 10.72
CA ASN A 497 -6.95 -27.77 10.27
C ASN A 497 -5.92 -28.20 9.22
N ASN A 498 -4.87 -28.89 9.67
CA ASN A 498 -3.83 -29.41 8.79
C ASN A 498 -4.34 -30.47 7.80
N GLU A 499 -5.21 -31.39 8.23
CA GLU A 499 -5.76 -32.44 7.35
C GLU A 499 -6.55 -31.83 6.18
N TRP A 500 -7.37 -30.82 6.46
CA TRP A 500 -8.08 -30.09 5.44
C TRP A 500 -7.11 -29.43 4.46
N LEU A 501 -6.10 -28.70 4.98
CA LEU A 501 -5.11 -28.01 4.16
C LEU A 501 -4.36 -29.01 3.26
N THR A 502 -3.84 -30.09 3.84
CA THR A 502 -3.09 -31.12 3.11
C THR A 502 -3.93 -31.72 1.99
N ASN A 503 -5.18 -32.05 2.26
CA ASN A 503 -6.09 -32.60 1.26
C ASN A 503 -6.36 -31.60 0.13
N MET A 504 -6.57 -30.30 0.43
CA MET A 504 -6.88 -29.26 -0.55
C MET A 504 -5.66 -28.92 -1.43
N VAL A 505 -4.47 -28.96 -0.86
CA VAL A 505 -3.22 -28.76 -1.60
C VAL A 505 -2.92 -29.97 -2.49
N ASN A 506 -3.01 -31.19 -1.95
CA ASN A 506 -2.71 -32.42 -2.69
C ASN A 506 -3.67 -32.68 -3.85
N ASN A 507 -4.92 -32.25 -3.75
CA ASN A 507 -5.89 -32.36 -4.86
C ASN A 507 -5.87 -31.16 -5.83
N GLY A 508 -5.01 -30.16 -5.59
CA GLY A 508 -4.85 -28.98 -6.44
C GLY A 508 -5.97 -27.95 -6.32
N SER A 509 -6.84 -28.05 -5.32
CA SER A 509 -7.91 -27.07 -5.08
C SER A 509 -7.38 -25.77 -4.46
N ILE A 510 -6.29 -25.86 -3.71
CA ILE A 510 -5.56 -24.74 -3.13
C ILE A 510 -4.10 -24.79 -3.59
N ILE A 511 -3.58 -23.65 -3.94
CA ILE A 511 -2.19 -23.40 -4.30
C ILE A 511 -1.53 -22.68 -3.12
N LEU A 512 -0.32 -23.12 -2.77
CA LEU A 512 0.53 -22.42 -1.83
C LEU A 512 1.34 -21.39 -2.60
N GLU A 513 1.41 -20.18 -2.10
CA GLU A 513 2.20 -19.11 -2.68
C GLU A 513 3.12 -18.52 -1.60
N LYS A 514 4.31 -18.10 -1.99
CA LYS A 514 5.24 -17.37 -1.12
C LYS A 514 5.86 -16.18 -1.84
N PRO A 515 6.30 -15.14 -1.09
CA PRO A 515 6.94 -13.99 -1.71
C PRO A 515 8.38 -14.31 -2.13
N ASP A 516 8.83 -13.68 -3.23
CA ASP A 516 10.22 -13.56 -3.60
C ASP A 516 10.92 -12.43 -2.81
N ASN A 517 12.17 -12.13 -3.14
CA ASN A 517 12.94 -11.07 -2.49
C ASN A 517 12.39 -9.66 -2.78
N ASP A 518 11.60 -9.51 -3.83
CA ASP A 518 10.96 -8.24 -4.24
C ASP A 518 9.52 -8.13 -3.71
N GLY A 519 9.04 -9.13 -2.95
CA GLY A 519 7.72 -9.18 -2.36
C GLY A 519 6.61 -9.71 -3.29
N ASN A 520 6.95 -10.16 -4.51
CA ASN A 520 5.96 -10.73 -5.42
C ASN A 520 5.67 -12.18 -5.05
N TYR A 521 4.39 -12.55 -5.01
CA TYR A 521 3.98 -13.92 -4.71
C TYR A 521 4.08 -14.83 -5.93
N TYR A 522 4.59 -16.04 -5.72
CA TYR A 522 4.69 -17.08 -6.74
C TYR A 522 4.27 -18.44 -6.17
N ASP A 523 3.75 -19.29 -7.04
CA ASP A 523 3.32 -20.64 -6.70
C ASP A 523 4.48 -21.46 -6.15
N THR A 524 4.22 -22.16 -5.06
CA THR A 524 5.18 -23.07 -4.44
C THR A 524 4.52 -24.40 -4.07
N SER A 525 5.32 -25.39 -3.73
CA SER A 525 4.83 -26.71 -3.32
C SER A 525 5.84 -27.40 -2.40
N VAL A 526 5.41 -28.45 -1.76
CA VAL A 526 6.28 -29.30 -0.93
C VAL A 526 7.50 -29.83 -1.72
N ALA A 527 7.34 -30.03 -3.02
CA ALA A 527 8.42 -30.53 -3.87
C ALA A 527 9.47 -29.45 -4.21
N THR A 528 9.10 -28.19 -4.20
CA THR A 528 9.94 -27.06 -4.63
C THR A 528 10.43 -26.18 -3.49
N ASP A 529 9.75 -26.21 -2.34
CA ASP A 529 10.08 -25.38 -1.19
C ASP A 529 10.76 -26.18 -0.08
N THR A 530 12.01 -25.85 0.20
CA THR A 530 12.82 -26.50 1.26
C THR A 530 12.34 -26.23 2.69
N ASN A 531 11.41 -25.29 2.87
CA ASN A 531 10.78 -25.03 4.16
C ASN A 531 9.55 -25.89 4.40
N LEU A 532 9.05 -26.58 3.39
CA LEU A 532 7.90 -27.46 3.47
C LEU A 532 8.35 -28.93 3.35
N GLN A 533 7.66 -29.80 4.07
CA GLN A 533 7.80 -31.25 3.88
C GLN A 533 6.43 -31.93 4.01
N GLU A 534 6.26 -33.03 3.33
CA GLU A 534 5.13 -33.93 3.52
C GLU A 534 5.61 -35.19 4.22
N VAL A 535 4.94 -35.54 5.29
CA VAL A 535 5.28 -36.71 6.10
C VAL A 535 4.04 -37.53 6.38
N SER A 536 4.18 -38.83 6.63
CA SER A 536 3.06 -39.65 7.08
C SER A 536 2.50 -39.14 8.40
N ASP A 537 1.18 -39.10 8.53
CA ASP A 537 0.54 -38.69 9.80
C ASP A 537 0.54 -39.82 10.82
N GLU A 538 1.67 -39.97 11.51
CA GLU A 538 1.82 -41.01 12.53
C GLU A 538 0.75 -40.99 13.62
N SER A 539 0.11 -39.84 13.87
CA SER A 539 -0.95 -39.75 14.90
C SER A 539 -2.24 -40.40 14.43
N VAL A 540 -2.56 -40.23 13.15
CA VAL A 540 -3.70 -40.90 12.50
C VAL A 540 -3.42 -42.38 12.34
N ILE A 541 -2.21 -42.74 11.89
CA ILE A 541 -1.81 -44.14 11.72
C ILE A 541 -1.89 -44.90 13.03
N ARG A 542 -1.31 -44.41 14.13
CA ARG A 542 -1.39 -45.05 15.45
C ARG A 542 -2.82 -45.24 15.98
N LYS A 543 -3.69 -44.26 15.76
CA LYS A 543 -5.11 -44.36 16.10
C LYS A 543 -5.84 -45.41 15.27
N ALA A 544 -5.56 -45.43 13.97
CA ALA A 544 -6.12 -46.41 13.05
C ALA A 544 -5.64 -47.82 13.35
N GLU A 545 -4.37 -48.02 13.70
CA GLU A 545 -3.78 -49.29 14.12
C GLU A 545 -4.44 -49.80 15.38
N ALA A 546 -4.52 -48.99 16.43
CA ALA A 546 -5.19 -49.36 17.69
C ALA A 546 -6.67 -49.72 17.45
N LYS A 547 -7.36 -49.00 16.58
CA LYS A 547 -8.75 -49.28 16.21
C LYS A 547 -8.87 -50.59 15.45
N TYR A 548 -8.01 -50.78 14.44
CA TYR A 548 -7.93 -52.00 13.64
C TYR A 548 -7.72 -53.23 14.55
N GLU A 549 -6.72 -53.21 15.43
CA GLU A 549 -6.47 -54.30 16.38
C GLU A 549 -7.69 -54.58 17.26
N ALA A 550 -8.33 -53.53 17.81
CA ALA A 550 -9.51 -53.66 18.64
C ALA A 550 -10.70 -54.26 17.89
N ASP A 551 -10.94 -53.84 16.68
CA ASP A 551 -12.08 -54.30 15.88
C ASP A 551 -11.82 -55.72 15.32
N MET A 552 -10.58 -56.03 14.88
CA MET A 552 -10.19 -57.41 14.52
C MET A 552 -10.33 -58.36 15.67
N LYS A 553 -9.92 -57.99 16.87
CA LYS A 553 -10.11 -58.79 18.09
C LYS A 553 -11.58 -59.10 18.40
N LYS A 554 -12.48 -58.14 18.17
CA LYS A 554 -13.94 -58.36 18.31
C LYS A 554 -14.47 -59.34 17.24
N ILE A 555 -14.00 -59.20 16.02
CA ILE A 555 -14.34 -60.07 14.90
C ILE A 555 -13.88 -61.50 15.18
N ASP A 556 -12.62 -61.69 15.57
CA ASP A 556 -12.04 -63.00 15.93
C ASP A 556 -12.80 -63.66 17.07
N ASN A 557 -13.15 -62.90 18.10
CA ASN A 557 -13.93 -63.43 19.23
C ASN A 557 -15.35 -63.91 18.80
N LYS A 558 -16.00 -63.16 17.92
CA LYS A 558 -17.29 -63.56 17.37
C LYS A 558 -17.15 -64.79 16.46
N ASP A 559 -16.13 -64.82 15.63
CA ASP A 559 -15.85 -65.94 14.72
C ASP A 559 -15.64 -67.25 15.52
N ARG A 560 -14.77 -67.23 16.53
CA ARG A 560 -14.56 -68.36 17.42
C ARG A 560 -15.86 -68.82 18.12
N LYS A 561 -16.69 -67.87 18.51
CA LYS A 561 -18.00 -68.19 19.11
C LYS A 561 -18.90 -68.87 18.07
N TYR A 562 -18.98 -68.39 16.85
CA TYR A 562 -19.81 -68.99 15.81
C TYR A 562 -19.29 -70.36 15.37
N ASP A 563 -17.96 -70.57 15.37
CA ASP A 563 -17.37 -71.88 15.14
C ASP A 563 -17.74 -72.87 16.26
N THR A 564 -17.71 -72.43 17.52
CA THR A 564 -18.12 -73.24 18.66
C THR A 564 -19.62 -73.60 18.57
N ASP A 565 -20.45 -72.61 18.26
CA ASP A 565 -21.90 -72.81 18.11
C ASP A 565 -22.23 -73.72 16.93
N LEU A 566 -21.54 -73.59 15.77
CA LEU A 566 -21.67 -74.48 14.60
C LEU A 566 -21.25 -75.92 14.95
N ALA A 567 -20.11 -76.12 15.62
CA ALA A 567 -19.67 -77.44 16.05
C ALA A 567 -20.67 -78.12 17.03
N ALA A 568 -21.28 -77.34 17.93
CA ALA A 568 -22.32 -77.82 18.80
C ALA A 568 -23.57 -78.21 18.03
N LEU A 569 -24.00 -77.41 17.02
CA LEU A 569 -25.13 -77.72 16.18
C LEU A 569 -24.88 -78.95 15.30
N ASP A 570 -23.67 -79.13 14.75
CA ASP A 570 -23.26 -80.31 14.00
C ASP A 570 -23.30 -81.57 14.87
N THR A 571 -22.82 -81.48 16.10
CA THR A 571 -22.88 -82.58 17.09
C THR A 571 -24.34 -82.96 17.35
N GLU A 572 -25.22 -81.97 17.62
CA GLU A 572 -26.65 -82.19 17.84
C GLU A 572 -27.32 -82.75 16.57
N ARG A 573 -26.98 -82.22 15.38
CA ARG A 573 -27.49 -82.74 14.10
C ARG A 573 -27.13 -84.22 13.91
N ASN A 574 -25.89 -84.60 14.15
CA ASN A 574 -25.44 -86.00 14.00
C ASN A 574 -26.15 -86.92 14.99
N ALA A 575 -26.30 -86.52 16.26
CA ALA A 575 -27.04 -87.27 17.24
C ALA A 575 -28.52 -87.48 16.85
N LEU A 576 -29.18 -86.41 16.34
CA LEU A 576 -30.56 -86.54 15.86
C LEU A 576 -30.67 -87.42 14.65
N LYS A 577 -29.69 -87.40 13.74
CA LYS A 577 -29.63 -88.26 12.54
C LYS A 577 -29.53 -89.71 12.95
N GLU A 578 -28.67 -90.08 13.90
CA GLU A 578 -28.55 -91.40 14.45
C GLU A 578 -29.84 -91.87 15.14
N GLU A 579 -30.47 -90.97 15.93
CA GLU A 579 -31.76 -91.29 16.58
C GLU A 579 -32.87 -91.50 15.53
N MET A 580 -32.89 -90.68 14.49
CA MET A 580 -33.85 -90.87 13.42
C MET A 580 -33.66 -92.18 12.65
N GLU A 581 -32.41 -92.56 12.34
CA GLU A 581 -32.08 -93.83 11.72
C GLU A 581 -32.43 -95.01 12.60
N THR A 582 -32.14 -94.96 13.86
CA THR A 582 -32.52 -95.97 14.84
C THR A 582 -34.06 -96.15 14.92
N LEU A 583 -34.79 -95.03 14.99
CA LEU A 583 -36.26 -95.07 14.95
C LEU A 583 -36.84 -95.61 13.61
N LYS A 584 -36.23 -95.28 12.47
CA LYS A 584 -36.62 -95.88 11.19
C LYS A 584 -36.40 -97.36 11.16
N THR A 585 -35.30 -97.87 11.67
CA THR A 585 -34.95 -99.29 11.79
C THR A 585 -35.94 -99.97 12.70
N VAL A 586 -36.19 -99.44 13.89
CA VAL A 586 -37.19 -100.00 14.80
C VAL A 586 -38.60 -99.99 14.26
N ALA A 587 -38.96 -98.88 13.52
CA ALA A 587 -40.29 -98.86 12.86
C ALA A 587 -40.42 -99.92 11.75
N LYS A 588 -39.32 -100.11 10.93
CA LYS A 588 -39.25 -101.14 9.89
C LYS A 588 -39.31 -102.52 10.51
N GLU A 589 -38.57 -102.83 11.58
CA GLU A 589 -38.67 -104.12 12.26
C GLU A 589 -40.07 -104.37 12.86
N ASN A 590 -40.71 -103.35 13.41
CA ASN A 590 -42.04 -103.44 13.99
C ASN A 590 -43.10 -103.71 12.83
N VAL A 591 -42.91 -103.10 11.67
CA VAL A 591 -43.75 -103.37 10.47
C VAL A 591 -43.51 -104.80 10.03
N GLU A 592 -42.25 -105.26 9.90
CA GLU A 592 -41.97 -106.67 9.48
C GLU A 592 -42.48 -107.69 10.52
N ARG A 593 -42.40 -107.42 11.82
CA ARG A 593 -42.98 -108.28 12.89
C ARG A 593 -44.51 -108.30 12.78
N THR A 594 -45.16 -107.16 12.48
CA THR A 594 -46.58 -107.08 12.39
C THR A 594 -47.04 -107.85 11.13
N PHE A 595 -46.31 -107.76 9.98
CA PHE A 595 -46.61 -108.56 8.81
C PHE A 595 -46.36 -110.07 9.01
N LYS A 596 -45.39 -110.51 9.86
CA LYS A 596 -45.13 -111.92 10.20
C LYS A 596 -46.15 -112.51 11.16
N LEU A 597 -46.92 -111.69 11.86
CA LEU A 597 -48.01 -112.14 12.75
C LEU A 597 -49.38 -112.30 12.11
N PHE A 598 -49.52 -111.79 10.88
CA PHE A 598 -50.79 -111.83 10.10
C PHE A 598 -50.66 -112.49 8.71
N GLY A 599 -49.48 -113.16 8.43
CA GLY A 599 -49.23 -113.91 7.23
C GLY A 599 -49.17 -115.42 7.46
#